data_acbfe44a66a8a75c1577642db28ec77b
#
_entry.id   acbfe44a66a8a75c1577642db28ec77b
#
_cell.length_a   1.000
_cell.length_b   1.000
_cell.length_c   1.000
_cell.angle_alpha   90.00
_cell.angle_beta   90.00
_cell.angle_gamma   90.00
#
_symmetry.space_group_name_H-M   'P 1'
#
loop_
_entity.id
_entity.type
_entity.pdbx_description
1 polymer ?
#
loop_
_entity_poly.entity_id
_entity_poly.type
_entity_poly.pdbx_seq_one_letter_code
_entity_poly.pdbx_strand_id
1 'polypeptide(L)'
;MINWKKGLASVAVVGLGFVLAACGGSNTEETATSSAAGAGDDATFTYAISGDPSSTNPINTSDRWGLTVTNMIYSPLVTVEADGTTQNALAESVEPAEDGLSLTVHLKQDVKWSDGEDFTADDVVFTYEQKVKKENGNADSLWVDDQPIAIEKVDKYTVKFVLPTPSAAAISNIATETYIIPEHIFKDVSDFSVSELPEKPVGTGPYQLKEYKRGEYFTFEANENYYGGKPSIQNVTLRIIESTDTAKVALQKGEVDAAVVLPSDIEDLDDTQISVYPYTENRIGYLGLNTHSDALQDVKVRQAVLFALNKDELNQAAYLDEDYYATPYSFLPPNNPYVTEDVEKYETNAEKAKELLQEAGVTDLSLNLAFNSTDPAQTIQATLIQQQLQQAGITVTLEGGDGTAIFTELKKPDSTKYNLFLGGYIMGNDPDLYGSLFETGGSANYFQSNSETIDNLFAQAAVELDTDKREALYDDLQQAIADEAIIYPIVDNKKILAVNNRIGNVEDAGLIPIYTFEDMSKLTIK
;
A
#
# COMPACT_ATOMS: atom_id res chain seq x y z
N MET A 1 35.38 -35.35 32.64
CA MET A 1 35.40 -36.09 33.96
C MET A 1 34.33 -35.53 34.85
N ILE A 2 33.54 -36.44 35.40
CA ILE A 2 32.57 -36.43 36.51
C ILE A 2 31.14 -36.07 36.08
N ASN A 3 30.34 -37.03 35.71
CA ASN A 3 29.38 -37.94 36.39
C ASN A 3 28.25 -37.20 37.13
N TRP A 4 27.05 -37.28 36.65
CA TRP A 4 25.92 -38.27 36.72
C TRP A 4 25.47 -38.56 38.16
N LYS A 5 24.23 -38.25 38.51
CA LYS A 5 23.29 -39.24 39.11
C LYS A 5 21.84 -38.73 39.12
N LYS A 6 21.02 -39.64 38.67
CA LYS A 6 19.58 -39.80 38.69
C LYS A 6 18.91 -39.60 40.06
N GLY A 7 17.64 -39.19 40.05
CA GLY A 7 16.73 -39.30 41.16
C GLY A 7 15.29 -39.35 40.65
N LEU A 8 14.76 -40.57 40.48
CA LEU A 8 13.32 -40.86 40.37
C LEU A 8 12.67 -40.70 41.73
N ALA A 9 11.47 -40.10 41.79
CA ALA A 9 10.50 -40.38 42.85
C ALA A 9 9.08 -40.27 42.27
N SER A 10 8.43 -41.42 42.26
CA SER A 10 7.02 -41.65 41.99
C SER A 10 6.17 -41.39 43.24
N VAL A 11 4.83 -41.48 43.10
CA VAL A 11 3.75 -41.59 44.11
C VAL A 11 2.90 -40.29 44.18
N ALA A 12 1.57 -40.29 44.16
CA ALA A 12 0.53 -41.30 44.18
C ALA A 12 -0.80 -40.68 43.67
N VAL A 13 -1.61 -41.55 43.13
CA VAL A 13 -3.02 -41.39 42.80
C VAL A 13 -3.85 -41.30 44.10
N VAL A 14 -4.76 -40.31 44.21
CA VAL A 14 -5.93 -40.42 45.12
C VAL A 14 -7.16 -40.09 44.30
N GLY A 15 -7.92 -41.10 44.02
CA GLY A 15 -9.28 -41.00 43.50
C GLY A 15 -10.26 -40.76 44.65
N LEU A 16 -11.23 -39.92 44.41
CA LEU A 16 -12.49 -39.90 45.17
C LEU A 16 -13.65 -39.84 44.19
N GLY A 17 -14.35 -40.91 44.10
CA GLY A 17 -15.64 -40.99 43.46
C GLY A 17 -16.75 -40.46 44.39
N PHE A 18 -17.77 -39.87 43.82
CA PHE A 18 -19.10 -39.77 44.43
C PHE A 18 -20.19 -39.86 43.35
N VAL A 19 -20.77 -41.01 43.33
CA VAL A 19 -22.20 -41.41 43.43
C VAL A 19 -23.22 -40.63 42.57
N LEU A 20 -23.75 -41.39 41.64
CA LEU A 20 -25.00 -41.21 40.89
C LEU A 20 -26.21 -41.08 41.83
N ALA A 21 -27.08 -40.15 41.53
CA ALA A 21 -28.50 -40.22 41.85
C ALA A 21 -29.30 -39.95 40.58
N ALA A 22 -29.95 -40.96 40.09
CA ALA A 22 -30.92 -40.92 39.00
C ALA A 22 -32.30 -40.59 39.55
N CYS A 23 -33.04 -39.72 38.85
CA CYS A 23 -34.51 -39.75 38.71
C CYS A 23 -34.89 -38.88 37.50
N GLY A 24 -35.27 -39.44 36.44
CA GLY A 24 -36.57 -39.76 35.88
C GLY A 24 -37.23 -38.58 35.15
N GLY A 25 -37.33 -38.70 33.81
CA GLY A 25 -38.55 -38.27 33.16
C GLY A 25 -38.47 -37.16 32.10
N SER A 26 -38.71 -37.61 30.91
CA SER A 26 -39.34 -37.02 29.71
C SER A 26 -38.41 -36.50 28.60
N ASN A 27 -38.45 -37.23 27.49
CA ASN A 27 -38.02 -36.84 26.16
C ASN A 27 -38.66 -35.52 25.73
N THR A 28 -37.84 -34.58 25.35
CA THR A 28 -38.19 -33.60 24.33
C THR A 28 -36.98 -33.51 23.41
N GLU A 29 -37.12 -33.95 22.19
CA GLU A 29 -36.24 -33.67 21.07
C GLU A 29 -36.26 -32.16 20.85
N GLU A 30 -35.22 -31.45 21.28
CA GLU A 30 -34.95 -30.14 20.79
C GLU A 30 -34.28 -30.26 19.41
N THR A 31 -35.11 -30.15 18.40
CA THR A 31 -34.71 -29.79 17.05
C THR A 31 -33.97 -28.47 17.18
N ALA A 32 -32.69 -28.48 16.92
CA ALA A 32 -31.90 -27.26 16.69
C ALA A 32 -32.43 -26.60 15.42
N THR A 33 -33.41 -25.76 15.57
CA THR A 33 -33.77 -24.76 14.56
C THR A 33 -32.65 -23.72 14.56
N SER A 34 -31.81 -23.73 13.53
CA SER A 34 -30.98 -22.60 13.18
C SER A 34 -31.94 -21.43 12.88
N SER A 35 -32.22 -20.63 13.87
CA SER A 35 -32.80 -19.32 13.65
C SER A 35 -31.75 -18.47 12.95
N ALA A 36 -31.98 -18.13 11.68
CA ALA A 36 -31.37 -16.99 11.07
C ALA A 36 -31.69 -15.78 11.97
N ALA A 37 -30.71 -15.39 12.76
CA ALA A 37 -30.77 -14.16 13.53
C ALA A 37 -30.77 -13.03 12.48
N GLY A 38 -31.86 -12.31 12.36
CA GLY A 38 -31.86 -11.00 11.73
C GLY A 38 -30.78 -10.15 12.39
N ALA A 39 -30.02 -9.41 11.62
CA ALA A 39 -28.95 -8.54 12.09
C ALA A 39 -29.48 -7.64 13.22
N GLY A 40 -29.11 -7.97 14.46
CA GLY A 40 -29.34 -7.10 15.60
C GLY A 40 -28.28 -6.00 15.62
N ASP A 41 -28.56 -4.90 16.33
CA ASP A 41 -27.65 -3.74 16.48
C ASP A 41 -26.22 -4.08 16.97
N ASP A 42 -25.91 -5.32 17.31
CA ASP A 42 -24.62 -5.81 17.82
C ASP A 42 -23.79 -6.61 16.80
N ALA A 43 -24.18 -6.66 15.52
CA ALA A 43 -23.42 -7.42 14.52
C ALA A 43 -22.06 -6.76 14.22
N THR A 44 -20.99 -7.55 14.30
CA THR A 44 -19.61 -7.11 14.10
C THR A 44 -19.11 -7.56 12.73
N PHE A 45 -18.43 -6.68 12.01
CA PHE A 45 -17.56 -7.02 10.88
C PHE A 45 -16.15 -7.25 11.37
N THR A 46 -15.56 -8.41 11.05
CA THR A 46 -14.19 -8.75 11.44
C THR A 46 -13.31 -8.93 10.21
N TYR A 47 -12.29 -8.08 10.06
CA TYR A 47 -11.33 -8.13 8.97
C TYR A 47 -9.95 -8.58 9.49
N ALA A 48 -9.37 -9.61 8.85
CA ALA A 48 -8.02 -10.08 9.16
C ALA A 48 -6.98 -9.20 8.48
N ILE A 49 -6.16 -8.50 9.27
CA ILE A 49 -5.01 -7.72 8.81
C ILE A 49 -3.72 -8.48 9.10
N SER A 50 -2.68 -8.32 8.26
CA SER A 50 -1.47 -9.14 8.34
C SER A 50 -0.36 -8.59 9.24
N GLY A 51 -0.60 -7.48 9.93
CA GLY A 51 0.43 -6.92 10.83
C GLY A 51 -0.07 -5.80 11.72
N ASP A 52 0.73 -5.50 12.72
CA ASP A 52 0.57 -4.32 13.57
C ASP A 52 1.10 -3.07 12.84
N PRO A 53 0.46 -1.90 12.99
CA PRO A 53 1.02 -0.65 12.52
C PRO A 53 2.32 -0.28 13.24
N SER A 54 3.25 0.30 12.52
CA SER A 54 4.46 0.89 13.10
C SER A 54 4.13 2.16 13.89
N SER A 55 3.09 2.89 13.46
CA SER A 55 2.55 4.08 14.12
C SER A 55 1.03 4.15 13.96
N THR A 56 0.33 4.51 15.03
CA THR A 56 -1.09 4.90 15.02
C THR A 56 -1.28 6.42 15.14
N ASN A 57 -0.18 7.18 15.12
CA ASN A 57 -0.20 8.63 15.14
C ASN A 57 -0.48 9.18 13.73
N PRO A 58 -1.60 9.87 13.48
CA PRO A 58 -1.98 10.37 12.16
C PRO A 58 -1.00 11.40 11.56
N ILE A 59 -0.11 11.97 12.39
CA ILE A 59 0.90 12.93 11.91
C ILE A 59 2.06 12.22 11.19
N ASN A 60 2.45 11.00 11.62
CA ASN A 60 3.64 10.33 11.11
C ASN A 60 3.41 8.92 10.59
N THR A 61 2.19 8.38 10.65
CA THR A 61 1.91 7.07 10.10
C THR A 61 2.13 7.05 8.57
N SER A 62 2.73 5.96 8.07
CA SER A 62 3.03 5.80 6.64
C SER A 62 2.98 4.35 6.18
N ASP A 63 2.76 3.41 7.11
CA ASP A 63 2.57 2.01 6.75
C ASP A 63 1.09 1.68 6.54
N ARG A 64 0.84 0.63 5.75
CA ARG A 64 -0.52 0.16 5.39
C ARG A 64 -1.48 0.10 6.57
N TRP A 65 -1.08 -0.54 7.66
CA TRP A 65 -2.01 -0.80 8.76
C TRP A 65 -2.23 0.43 9.63
N GLY A 66 -1.21 1.26 9.77
CA GLY A 66 -1.36 2.56 10.42
C GLY A 66 -2.29 3.48 9.64
N LEU A 67 -2.16 3.55 8.33
CA LEU A 67 -3.06 4.30 7.44
C LEU A 67 -4.49 3.73 7.48
N THR A 68 -4.65 2.40 7.44
CA THR A 68 -5.98 1.75 7.55
C THR A 68 -6.69 2.11 8.87
N VAL A 69 -5.98 2.03 10.00
CA VAL A 69 -6.54 2.41 11.32
C VAL A 69 -6.86 3.90 11.36
N THR A 70 -5.97 4.74 10.82
CA THR A 70 -6.15 6.20 10.81
C THR A 70 -7.36 6.60 9.96
N ASN A 71 -7.55 5.99 8.79
CA ASN A 71 -8.69 6.25 7.91
C ASN A 71 -10.05 5.90 8.55
N MET A 72 -10.09 4.96 9.47
CA MET A 72 -11.32 4.67 10.23
C MET A 72 -11.68 5.76 11.23
N ILE A 73 -10.67 6.45 11.80
CA ILE A 73 -10.85 7.39 12.92
C ILE A 73 -10.91 8.84 12.43
N TYR A 74 -10.07 9.21 11.47
CA TYR A 74 -9.87 10.57 10.99
C TYR A 74 -10.23 10.69 9.52
N SER A 75 -10.38 11.90 9.03
CA SER A 75 -10.60 12.17 7.61
C SER A 75 -9.55 13.16 7.09
N PRO A 76 -9.10 13.01 5.82
CA PRO A 76 -8.29 14.02 5.14
C PRO A 76 -9.18 15.14 4.59
N LEU A 77 -8.57 16.14 3.97
CA LEU A 77 -9.32 17.17 3.22
C LEU A 77 -9.93 16.60 1.95
N VAL A 78 -9.16 15.76 1.25
CA VAL A 78 -9.51 15.15 -0.05
C VAL A 78 -9.04 13.69 -0.04
N THR A 79 -9.82 12.80 -0.63
CA THR A 79 -9.42 11.42 -0.96
C THR A 79 -9.02 11.33 -2.42
N VAL A 80 -8.21 10.33 -2.76
CA VAL A 80 -7.85 9.99 -4.14
C VAL A 80 -8.38 8.60 -4.45
N GLU A 81 -9.19 8.51 -5.51
CA GLU A 81 -9.74 7.26 -6.01
C GLU A 81 -8.66 6.40 -6.70
N ALA A 82 -8.98 5.14 -6.94
CA ALA A 82 -8.05 4.21 -7.60
C ALA A 82 -7.68 4.64 -9.04
N ASP A 83 -8.53 5.42 -9.72
CA ASP A 83 -8.31 5.97 -11.05
C ASP A 83 -7.60 7.34 -11.06
N GLY A 84 -7.15 7.82 -9.88
CA GLY A 84 -6.46 9.10 -9.73
C GLY A 84 -7.37 10.31 -9.61
N THR A 85 -8.67 10.16 -9.74
CA THR A 85 -9.60 11.26 -9.48
C THR A 85 -9.64 11.62 -8.00
N THR A 86 -9.92 12.89 -7.70
CA THR A 86 -10.01 13.36 -6.31
C THR A 86 -11.46 13.56 -5.88
N GLN A 87 -11.76 13.20 -4.63
CA GLN A 87 -13.06 13.45 -4.02
C GLN A 87 -12.92 14.27 -2.74
N ASN A 88 -13.81 15.24 -2.56
CA ASN A 88 -13.81 16.10 -1.39
C ASN A 88 -14.30 15.35 -0.14
N ALA A 89 -13.43 15.14 0.85
CA ALA A 89 -13.76 14.58 2.17
C ALA A 89 -14.18 15.67 3.15
N LEU A 90 -13.26 16.30 3.88
CA LEU A 90 -13.56 17.44 4.74
C LEU A 90 -13.61 18.78 3.98
N ALA A 91 -13.01 18.84 2.78
CA ALA A 91 -13.18 19.99 1.91
C ALA A 91 -14.58 20.00 1.26
N GLU A 92 -15.15 21.18 1.08
CA GLU A 92 -16.28 21.46 0.19
C GLU A 92 -15.79 21.74 -1.21
N SER A 93 -14.72 22.53 -1.34
CA SER A 93 -14.01 22.78 -2.59
C SER A 93 -12.53 23.03 -2.35
N VAL A 94 -11.73 22.78 -3.40
CA VAL A 94 -10.29 23.03 -3.45
C VAL A 94 -10.01 23.84 -4.70
N GLU A 95 -9.42 25.02 -4.56
CA GLU A 95 -9.22 25.99 -5.62
C GLU A 95 -7.73 26.33 -5.74
N PRO A 96 -7.01 25.73 -6.72
CA PRO A 96 -5.65 26.14 -7.02
C PRO A 96 -5.63 27.53 -7.65
N ALA A 97 -4.65 28.35 -7.28
CA ALA A 97 -4.42 29.64 -7.93
C ALA A 97 -3.81 29.42 -9.32
N GLU A 98 -4.11 30.34 -10.26
CA GLU A 98 -3.62 30.28 -11.66
C GLU A 98 -2.08 30.26 -11.75
N ASP A 99 -1.38 30.84 -10.78
CA ASP A 99 0.08 30.88 -10.73
C ASP A 99 0.71 29.64 -10.06
N GLY A 100 -0.10 28.68 -9.58
CA GLY A 100 0.34 27.48 -8.90
C GLY A 100 1.00 27.71 -7.52
N LEU A 101 0.97 28.94 -7.01
CA LEU A 101 1.64 29.32 -5.75
C LEU A 101 0.75 29.21 -4.51
N SER A 102 -0.51 28.88 -4.69
CA SER A 102 -1.39 28.68 -3.53
C SER A 102 -2.59 27.80 -3.85
N LEU A 103 -3.14 27.20 -2.78
CA LEU A 103 -4.32 26.39 -2.82
C LEU A 103 -5.30 26.91 -1.77
N THR A 104 -6.49 27.34 -2.17
CA THR A 104 -7.55 27.74 -1.24
C THR A 104 -8.49 26.55 -1.04
N VAL A 105 -8.74 26.20 0.22
CA VAL A 105 -9.63 25.10 0.58
C VAL A 105 -10.79 25.66 1.41
N HIS A 106 -12.01 25.48 0.89
CA HIS A 106 -13.23 25.73 1.62
C HIS A 106 -13.66 24.43 2.32
N LEU A 107 -13.94 24.50 3.61
CA LEU A 107 -14.27 23.36 4.44
C LEU A 107 -15.79 23.13 4.49
N LYS A 108 -16.21 21.86 4.58
CA LYS A 108 -17.60 21.51 4.87
C LYS A 108 -18.02 22.13 6.19
N GLN A 109 -19.20 22.73 6.21
CA GLN A 109 -19.82 23.26 7.42
C GLN A 109 -20.63 22.15 8.11
N ASP A 110 -20.88 22.34 9.40
CA ASP A 110 -21.66 21.40 10.23
C ASP A 110 -21.02 20.01 10.44
N VAL A 111 -19.72 19.86 10.12
CA VAL A 111 -18.94 18.67 10.50
C VAL A 111 -18.62 18.73 11.99
N LYS A 112 -18.82 17.59 12.68
CA LYS A 112 -18.54 17.43 14.10
C LYS A 112 -17.43 16.41 14.32
N TRP A 113 -16.62 16.67 15.32
CA TRP A 113 -15.78 15.66 15.91
C TRP A 113 -16.62 14.59 16.64
N SER A 114 -16.05 13.43 16.89
CA SER A 114 -16.75 12.32 17.56
C SER A 114 -17.19 12.64 18.99
N ASP A 115 -16.61 13.66 19.62
CA ASP A 115 -17.01 14.19 20.94
C ASP A 115 -18.08 15.30 20.87
N GLY A 116 -18.45 15.71 19.64
CA GLY A 116 -19.51 16.69 19.38
C GLY A 116 -19.05 18.14 19.18
N GLU A 117 -17.76 18.44 19.35
CA GLU A 117 -17.21 19.77 19.04
C GLU A 117 -17.22 20.06 17.53
N ASP A 118 -17.18 21.34 17.15
CA ASP A 118 -17.17 21.77 15.73
C ASP A 118 -15.80 21.53 15.09
N PHE A 119 -15.78 20.97 13.89
CA PHE A 119 -14.61 20.99 13.02
C PHE A 119 -14.48 22.35 12.32
N THR A 120 -13.29 22.94 12.32
CA THR A 120 -13.02 24.26 11.77
C THR A 120 -11.64 24.38 11.13
N ALA A 121 -11.38 25.55 10.54
CA ALA A 121 -10.07 25.89 9.99
C ALA A 121 -8.93 25.89 11.04
N ASP A 122 -9.23 26.06 12.32
CA ASP A 122 -8.22 26.00 13.39
C ASP A 122 -7.60 24.59 13.48
N ASP A 123 -8.43 23.54 13.35
CA ASP A 123 -7.98 22.16 13.37
C ASP A 123 -7.07 21.83 12.17
N VAL A 124 -7.42 22.35 10.99
CA VAL A 124 -6.63 22.19 9.78
C VAL A 124 -5.27 22.87 9.92
N VAL A 125 -5.26 24.14 10.33
CA VAL A 125 -4.01 24.88 10.55
C VAL A 125 -3.14 24.18 11.58
N PHE A 126 -3.71 23.80 12.72
CA PHE A 126 -3.00 23.07 13.76
C PHE A 126 -2.36 21.78 13.24
N THR A 127 -3.12 20.98 12.48
CA THR A 127 -2.62 19.71 11.92
C THR A 127 -1.40 19.92 11.02
N TYR A 128 -1.50 20.83 10.05
CA TYR A 128 -0.43 21.06 9.09
C TYR A 128 0.80 21.73 9.75
N GLU A 129 0.60 22.57 10.76
CA GLU A 129 1.71 23.13 11.56
C GLU A 129 2.50 22.04 12.31
N GLN A 130 1.87 20.91 12.65
CA GLN A 130 2.59 19.78 13.23
C GLN A 130 3.20 18.89 12.15
N LYS A 131 2.45 18.57 11.08
CA LYS A 131 2.89 17.64 10.04
C LYS A 131 4.06 18.16 9.21
N VAL A 132 4.15 19.46 8.98
CA VAL A 132 5.24 20.07 8.20
C VAL A 132 6.61 19.99 8.89
N LYS A 133 6.65 19.70 10.19
CA LYS A 133 7.89 19.59 10.95
C LYS A 133 8.56 18.25 10.68
N LYS A 134 9.75 18.25 10.06
CA LYS A 134 10.52 17.02 9.75
C LYS A 134 10.81 16.15 10.99
N GLU A 135 10.96 16.76 12.15
CA GLU A 135 11.16 16.05 13.41
C GLU A 135 9.96 15.20 13.85
N ASN A 136 8.74 15.53 13.39
CA ASN A 136 7.55 14.75 13.69
C ASN A 136 7.38 13.52 12.78
N GLY A 137 8.15 13.44 11.69
CA GLY A 137 8.14 12.36 10.70
C GLY A 137 7.10 12.55 9.59
N ASN A 138 7.34 11.94 8.45
CA ASN A 138 6.46 11.92 7.28
C ASN A 138 6.02 13.31 6.79
N ALA A 139 6.97 14.25 6.69
CA ALA A 139 6.73 15.64 6.30
C ALA A 139 7.03 15.94 4.83
N ASP A 140 7.67 15.02 4.10
CA ASP A 140 8.30 15.30 2.79
C ASP A 140 7.30 15.81 1.75
N SER A 141 6.05 15.30 1.73
CA SER A 141 5.00 15.78 0.83
C SER A 141 4.59 17.25 1.03
N LEU A 142 4.98 17.85 2.14
CA LEU A 142 4.72 19.25 2.50
C LEU A 142 5.96 20.15 2.35
N TRP A 143 7.00 19.65 1.69
CA TRP A 143 8.22 20.39 1.40
C TRP A 143 8.43 20.46 -0.11
N VAL A 144 8.56 21.65 -0.64
CA VAL A 144 8.80 21.93 -2.07
C VAL A 144 10.12 22.71 -2.18
N ASP A 145 11.08 22.23 -2.99
CA ASP A 145 12.42 22.81 -3.12
C ASP A 145 13.11 23.06 -1.76
N ASP A 146 13.09 22.05 -0.88
CA ASP A 146 13.66 22.14 0.47
C ASP A 146 13.07 23.26 1.36
N GLN A 147 11.89 23.76 1.01
CA GLN A 147 11.16 24.74 1.79
C GLN A 147 9.78 24.21 2.19
N PRO A 148 9.36 24.42 3.45
CA PRO A 148 8.04 23.99 3.89
C PRO A 148 6.94 24.87 3.25
N ILE A 149 5.80 24.24 2.95
CA ILE A 149 4.59 25.01 2.65
C ILE A 149 4.15 25.82 3.89
N ALA A 150 3.49 26.95 3.65
CA ALA A 150 2.84 27.70 4.73
C ALA A 150 1.33 27.50 4.67
N ILE A 151 0.66 27.58 5.82
CA ILE A 151 -0.78 27.52 5.91
C ILE A 151 -1.32 28.75 6.63
N GLU A 152 -2.40 29.33 6.10
CA GLU A 152 -3.05 30.52 6.64
C GLU A 152 -4.54 30.26 6.86
N LYS A 153 -5.04 30.64 8.03
CA LYS A 153 -6.49 30.70 8.28
C LYS A 153 -7.04 31.99 7.64
N VAL A 154 -7.94 31.82 6.67
CA VAL A 154 -8.64 32.97 6.05
C VAL A 154 -9.88 33.34 6.87
N ASP A 155 -10.72 32.36 7.23
CA ASP A 155 -11.88 32.51 8.10
C ASP A 155 -12.18 31.18 8.84
N LYS A 156 -13.37 31.06 9.47
CA LYS A 156 -13.74 29.87 10.24
C LYS A 156 -13.74 28.57 9.41
N TYR A 157 -14.00 28.64 8.11
CA TYR A 157 -14.16 27.50 7.23
C TYR A 157 -13.35 27.62 5.94
N THR A 158 -12.32 28.47 5.93
CA THR A 158 -11.45 28.64 4.77
C THR A 158 -10.00 28.71 5.22
N VAL A 159 -9.18 27.88 4.59
CA VAL A 159 -7.72 27.89 4.74
C VAL A 159 -7.05 28.13 3.39
N LYS A 160 -5.85 28.68 3.42
CA LYS A 160 -5.01 28.90 2.25
C LYS A 160 -3.63 28.29 2.49
N PHE A 161 -3.24 27.38 1.61
CA PHE A 161 -1.87 26.87 1.55
C PHE A 161 -1.07 27.76 0.60
N VAL A 162 0.15 28.08 0.99
CA VAL A 162 1.08 28.91 0.20
C VAL A 162 2.33 28.07 -0.08
N LEU A 163 2.65 27.93 -1.35
CA LEU A 163 3.77 27.13 -1.83
C LEU A 163 4.97 28.05 -2.11
N PRO A 164 6.21 27.62 -1.84
CA PRO A 164 7.42 28.39 -2.16
C PRO A 164 7.66 28.50 -3.66
N THR A 165 7.29 27.47 -4.44
CA THR A 165 7.34 27.42 -5.90
C THR A 165 6.04 26.81 -6.45
N PRO A 166 5.68 27.05 -7.74
CA PRO A 166 4.50 26.42 -8.34
C PRO A 166 4.61 24.89 -8.27
N SER A 167 3.50 24.20 -7.97
CA SER A 167 3.43 22.76 -7.96
C SER A 167 2.12 22.28 -8.58
N ALA A 168 2.24 21.50 -9.64
CA ALA A 168 1.10 20.86 -10.30
C ALA A 168 0.51 19.71 -9.45
N ALA A 169 1.33 19.09 -8.61
CA ALA A 169 0.94 18.00 -7.70
C ALA A 169 0.39 18.50 -6.35
N ALA A 170 0.15 19.81 -6.18
CA ALA A 170 -0.17 20.43 -4.89
C ALA A 170 -1.40 19.79 -4.20
N ILE A 171 -2.46 19.44 -4.96
CA ILE A 171 -3.65 18.81 -4.38
C ILE A 171 -3.30 17.43 -3.80
N SER A 172 -2.62 16.60 -4.59
CA SER A 172 -2.21 15.27 -4.17
C SER A 172 -1.29 15.33 -2.95
N ASN A 173 -0.28 16.22 -2.99
CA ASN A 173 0.72 16.30 -1.94
C ASN A 173 0.20 16.91 -0.64
N ILE A 174 -0.71 17.88 -0.72
CA ILE A 174 -1.19 18.64 0.45
C ILE A 174 -2.46 18.03 1.02
N ALA A 175 -3.45 17.75 0.18
CA ALA A 175 -4.80 17.46 0.64
C ALA A 175 -5.08 15.98 0.91
N THR A 176 -4.28 15.07 0.35
CA THR A 176 -4.41 13.61 0.56
C THR A 176 -3.49 13.13 1.68
N GLU A 177 -3.78 11.99 2.27
CA GLU A 177 -2.97 11.34 3.32
C GLU A 177 -2.58 12.23 4.53
N THR A 178 -3.11 13.46 4.61
CA THR A 178 -3.00 14.30 5.80
C THR A 178 -4.32 14.27 6.56
N TYR A 179 -4.37 13.41 7.56
CA TYR A 179 -5.54 13.23 8.41
C TYR A 179 -5.62 14.33 9.44
N ILE A 180 -6.76 15.03 9.47
CA ILE A 180 -6.92 16.19 10.35
C ILE A 180 -7.17 15.73 11.77
N ILE A 181 -6.47 16.35 12.73
CA ILE A 181 -6.58 16.11 14.17
C ILE A 181 -7.18 17.31 14.90
N PRO A 182 -7.96 17.11 15.98
CA PRO A 182 -8.62 18.19 16.69
C PRO A 182 -7.64 19.00 17.56
N GLU A 183 -7.56 20.30 17.31
CA GLU A 183 -6.73 21.21 18.10
C GLU A 183 -7.07 21.14 19.60
N HIS A 184 -8.36 21.14 19.95
CA HIS A 184 -8.82 21.17 21.34
C HIS A 184 -8.37 19.97 22.19
N ILE A 185 -8.07 18.82 21.54
CA ILE A 185 -7.53 17.62 22.20
C ILE A 185 -5.99 17.66 22.24
N PHE A 186 -5.34 18.06 21.15
CA PHE A 186 -3.91 17.84 20.97
C PHE A 186 -3.03 19.08 21.14
N LYS A 187 -3.61 20.29 21.36
CA LYS A 187 -2.84 21.54 21.50
C LYS A 187 -1.79 21.54 22.63
N ASP A 188 -2.00 20.74 23.67
CA ASP A 188 -1.09 20.64 24.81
C ASP A 188 -0.06 19.48 24.66
N VAL A 189 -0.12 18.71 23.56
CA VAL A 189 0.87 17.67 23.24
C VAL A 189 2.16 18.33 22.78
N SER A 190 3.27 18.00 23.44
CA SER A 190 4.56 18.62 23.18
C SER A 190 5.44 17.83 22.21
N ASP A 191 5.13 16.55 21.93
CA ASP A 191 5.93 15.66 21.10
C ASP A 191 5.02 14.85 20.17
N PHE A 192 5.06 15.16 18.88
CA PHE A 192 4.35 14.46 17.82
C PHE A 192 5.23 13.46 17.06
N SER A 193 6.49 13.27 17.46
CA SER A 193 7.37 12.27 16.85
C SER A 193 7.11 10.84 17.33
N VAL A 194 6.30 10.69 18.39
CA VAL A 194 5.93 9.40 18.97
C VAL A 194 5.06 8.57 18.04
N SER A 195 5.12 7.25 18.15
CA SER A 195 4.32 6.33 17.33
C SER A 195 2.86 6.22 17.77
N GLU A 196 2.49 6.75 18.92
CA GLU A 196 1.13 6.75 19.47
C GLU A 196 0.93 8.03 20.26
N LEU A 197 -0.13 8.79 19.94
CA LEU A 197 -0.43 10.01 20.68
C LEU A 197 -1.00 9.65 22.06
N PRO A 198 -0.66 10.43 23.11
CA PRO A 198 -1.01 10.09 24.49
C PRO A 198 -2.49 10.23 24.80
N GLU A 199 -3.24 10.97 23.99
CA GLU A 199 -4.65 11.25 24.19
C GLU A 199 -5.55 10.24 23.47
N LYS A 200 -6.78 10.06 23.98
CA LYS A 200 -7.77 9.21 23.31
C LYS A 200 -8.11 9.79 21.93
N PRO A 201 -8.11 8.97 20.87
CA PRO A 201 -8.45 9.44 19.54
C PRO A 201 -9.87 10.02 19.49
N VAL A 202 -9.98 11.26 19.01
CA VAL A 202 -11.23 11.95 18.66
C VAL A 202 -11.11 12.33 17.19
N GLY A 203 -12.00 11.85 16.34
CA GLY A 203 -11.87 11.98 14.89
C GLY A 203 -13.17 12.35 14.20
N THR A 204 -13.08 12.63 12.91
CA THR A 204 -14.22 12.90 12.03
C THR A 204 -14.58 11.69 11.16
N GLY A 205 -13.81 10.60 11.25
CA GLY A 205 -14.02 9.38 10.47
C GLY A 205 -15.25 8.58 10.89
N PRO A 206 -15.55 7.50 10.14
CA PRO A 206 -16.78 6.71 10.34
C PRO A 206 -16.81 5.93 11.66
N TYR A 207 -15.67 5.67 12.28
CA TYR A 207 -15.57 4.86 13.48
C TYR A 207 -14.72 5.51 14.56
N GLN A 208 -14.96 5.13 15.81
CA GLN A 208 -14.19 5.50 17.00
C GLN A 208 -13.43 4.27 17.52
N LEU A 209 -12.16 4.42 17.86
CA LEU A 209 -11.36 3.37 18.48
C LEU A 209 -11.85 3.11 19.91
N LYS A 210 -12.23 1.86 20.20
CA LYS A 210 -12.60 1.40 21.56
C LYS A 210 -11.42 0.80 22.30
N GLU A 211 -10.71 -0.11 21.64
CA GLU A 211 -9.59 -0.83 22.23
C GLU A 211 -8.56 -1.18 21.16
N TYR A 212 -7.29 -1.06 21.50
CA TYR A 212 -6.18 -1.59 20.75
C TYR A 212 -5.38 -2.53 21.65
N LYS A 213 -5.23 -3.78 21.22
CA LYS A 213 -4.37 -4.75 21.85
C LYS A 213 -3.27 -5.15 20.88
N ARG A 214 -2.05 -4.63 21.14
CA ARG A 214 -0.89 -4.81 20.27
C ARG A 214 -0.63 -6.29 19.96
N GLY A 215 -0.46 -6.61 18.67
CA GLY A 215 -0.25 -7.96 18.15
C GLY A 215 -1.51 -8.84 18.12
N GLU A 216 -2.69 -8.31 18.50
CA GLU A 216 -3.91 -9.09 18.53
C GLU A 216 -5.06 -8.46 17.75
N TYR A 217 -5.49 -7.24 18.10
CA TYR A 217 -6.65 -6.60 17.43
C TYR A 217 -6.82 -5.11 17.73
N PHE A 218 -7.62 -4.48 16.88
CA PHE A 218 -8.29 -3.20 17.12
C PHE A 218 -9.80 -3.43 17.12
N THR A 219 -10.53 -2.79 18.04
CA THR A 219 -11.99 -2.76 18.02
C THR A 219 -12.49 -1.34 17.91
N PHE A 220 -13.54 -1.17 17.12
CA PHE A 220 -14.12 0.12 16.81
C PHE A 220 -15.64 0.08 17.01
N GLU A 221 -16.22 1.24 17.31
CA GLU A 221 -17.66 1.47 17.26
C GLU A 221 -18.01 2.60 16.30
N ALA A 222 -19.19 2.55 15.70
CA ALA A 222 -19.65 3.56 14.76
C ALA A 222 -19.63 4.96 15.39
N ASN A 223 -19.13 5.94 14.65
CA ASN A 223 -19.20 7.35 15.02
C ASN A 223 -20.58 7.92 14.66
N GLU A 224 -21.39 8.24 15.67
CA GLU A 224 -22.73 8.80 15.46
C GLU A 224 -22.70 10.21 14.84
N ASN A 225 -21.58 10.92 14.95
CA ASN A 225 -21.37 12.26 14.41
C ASN A 225 -20.70 12.25 13.02
N TYR A 226 -20.53 11.07 12.40
CA TYR A 226 -19.89 10.98 11.10
C TYR A 226 -20.63 11.76 10.02
N TYR A 227 -19.94 12.70 9.37
CA TYR A 227 -20.55 13.59 8.37
C TYR A 227 -21.05 12.85 7.10
N GLY A 228 -20.50 11.66 6.80
CA GLY A 228 -20.96 10.80 5.72
C GLY A 228 -22.22 10.01 6.02
N GLY A 229 -22.79 10.17 7.23
CA GLY A 229 -23.96 9.44 7.71
C GLY A 229 -23.59 8.26 8.62
N LYS A 230 -24.59 7.76 9.35
CA LYS A 230 -24.36 6.68 10.33
C LYS A 230 -23.93 5.39 9.63
N PRO A 231 -22.77 4.78 9.99
CA PRO A 231 -22.37 3.48 9.48
C PRO A 231 -23.42 2.39 9.72
N SER A 232 -23.67 1.54 8.72
CA SER A 232 -24.64 0.44 8.86
C SER A 232 -24.18 -0.63 9.84
N ILE A 233 -22.85 -0.89 9.87
CA ILE A 233 -22.22 -1.83 10.81
C ILE A 233 -21.78 -1.05 12.05
N GLN A 234 -22.28 -1.44 13.21
CA GLN A 234 -22.01 -0.71 14.45
C GLN A 234 -20.66 -1.02 15.05
N ASN A 235 -20.14 -2.24 14.86
CA ASN A 235 -18.89 -2.68 15.44
C ASN A 235 -17.98 -3.26 14.34
N VAL A 236 -16.70 -2.84 14.36
CA VAL A 236 -15.66 -3.38 13.46
C VAL A 236 -14.50 -3.89 14.31
N THR A 237 -13.94 -5.03 13.91
CA THR A 237 -12.72 -5.56 14.48
C THR A 237 -11.69 -5.79 13.39
N LEU A 238 -10.53 -5.16 13.50
CA LEU A 238 -9.35 -5.53 12.73
C LEU A 238 -8.56 -6.54 13.56
N ARG A 239 -8.55 -7.80 13.14
CA ARG A 239 -7.85 -8.89 13.83
C ARG A 239 -6.49 -9.12 13.18
N ILE A 240 -5.41 -9.06 13.97
CA ILE A 240 -4.05 -9.26 13.47
C ILE A 240 -3.79 -10.75 13.30
N ILE A 241 -3.58 -11.19 12.05
CA ILE A 241 -3.25 -12.56 11.67
C ILE A 241 -2.16 -12.51 10.61
N GLU A 242 -0.90 -12.65 11.02
CA GLU A 242 0.27 -12.45 10.14
C GLU A 242 0.36 -13.47 9.00
N SER A 243 -0.11 -14.70 9.23
CA SER A 243 -0.06 -15.77 8.23
C SER A 243 -1.30 -15.77 7.35
N THR A 244 -1.13 -15.65 6.03
CA THR A 244 -2.22 -15.74 5.03
C THR A 244 -2.96 -17.08 5.13
N ASP A 245 -2.25 -18.21 5.32
CA ASP A 245 -2.88 -19.52 5.50
C ASP A 245 -3.75 -19.55 6.74
N THR A 246 -3.30 -18.93 7.84
CA THR A 246 -4.09 -18.85 9.09
C THR A 246 -5.32 -17.97 8.90
N ALA A 247 -5.18 -16.85 8.20
CA ALA A 247 -6.28 -15.94 7.89
C ALA A 247 -7.33 -16.64 6.99
N LYS A 248 -6.89 -17.40 5.96
CA LYS A 248 -7.77 -18.23 5.12
C LYS A 248 -8.57 -19.22 5.95
N VAL A 249 -7.91 -19.96 6.85
CA VAL A 249 -8.60 -20.92 7.73
C VAL A 249 -9.59 -20.23 8.67
N ALA A 250 -9.25 -19.06 9.21
CA ALA A 250 -10.15 -18.28 10.05
C ALA A 250 -11.38 -17.80 9.27
N LEU A 251 -11.21 -17.37 8.01
CA LEU A 251 -12.31 -17.01 7.11
C LEU A 251 -13.23 -18.20 6.82
N GLN A 252 -12.67 -19.36 6.45
CA GLN A 252 -13.44 -20.59 6.18
C GLN A 252 -14.25 -21.08 7.38
N LYS A 253 -13.77 -20.79 8.60
CA LYS A 253 -14.49 -21.12 9.85
C LYS A 253 -15.48 -20.06 10.30
N GLY A 254 -15.53 -18.90 9.62
CA GLY A 254 -16.34 -17.77 10.03
C GLY A 254 -15.83 -17.06 11.30
N GLU A 255 -14.55 -17.22 11.64
CA GLU A 255 -13.88 -16.49 12.74
C GLU A 255 -13.52 -15.06 12.34
N VAL A 256 -13.39 -14.79 11.04
CA VAL A 256 -13.29 -13.48 10.41
C VAL A 256 -14.22 -13.42 9.20
N ASP A 257 -14.61 -12.22 8.78
CA ASP A 257 -15.49 -12.00 7.65
C ASP A 257 -14.77 -11.67 6.35
N ALA A 258 -13.57 -11.14 6.46
CA ALA A 258 -12.75 -10.79 5.32
C ALA A 258 -11.28 -11.11 5.59
N ALA A 259 -10.57 -11.54 4.55
CA ALA A 259 -9.14 -11.77 4.56
C ALA A 259 -8.56 -11.67 3.15
N VAL A 260 -7.31 -11.23 3.02
CA VAL A 260 -6.57 -11.35 1.77
C VAL A 260 -6.10 -12.79 1.61
N VAL A 261 -6.27 -13.35 0.40
CA VAL A 261 -5.88 -14.71 0.03
C VAL A 261 -4.96 -14.69 -1.21
N LEU A 262 -4.27 -15.80 -1.45
CA LEU A 262 -3.45 -15.98 -2.66
C LEU A 262 -4.32 -16.50 -3.83
N PRO A 263 -3.92 -16.27 -5.09
CA PRO A 263 -4.59 -16.87 -6.25
C PRO A 263 -4.75 -18.38 -6.13
N SER A 264 -3.73 -19.09 -5.62
CA SER A 264 -3.74 -20.53 -5.40
C SER A 264 -4.75 -21.03 -4.35
N ASP A 265 -5.27 -20.13 -3.52
CA ASP A 265 -6.20 -20.47 -2.44
C ASP A 265 -7.65 -20.49 -2.89
N ILE A 266 -7.96 -19.87 -4.03
CA ILE A 266 -9.35 -19.60 -4.46
C ILE A 266 -10.13 -20.89 -4.69
N GLU A 267 -9.49 -21.91 -5.29
CA GLU A 267 -10.12 -23.21 -5.54
C GLU A 267 -10.53 -23.94 -4.26
N ASP A 268 -9.91 -23.62 -3.13
CA ASP A 268 -10.20 -24.22 -1.81
C ASP A 268 -11.33 -23.51 -1.06
N LEU A 269 -11.82 -22.36 -1.54
CA LEU A 269 -12.89 -21.60 -0.90
C LEU A 269 -14.28 -22.13 -1.29
N ASP A 270 -15.21 -22.13 -0.33
CA ASP A 270 -16.62 -22.45 -0.60
C ASP A 270 -17.31 -21.22 -1.21
N ASP A 271 -17.52 -21.24 -2.52
CA ASP A 271 -18.14 -20.16 -3.30
C ASP A 271 -19.59 -19.86 -2.91
N THR A 272 -20.25 -20.78 -2.22
CA THR A 272 -21.59 -20.56 -1.65
C THR A 272 -21.58 -19.67 -0.41
N GLN A 273 -20.44 -19.51 0.25
CA GLN A 273 -20.29 -18.76 1.49
C GLN A 273 -19.29 -17.60 1.39
N ILE A 274 -18.35 -17.65 0.45
CA ILE A 274 -17.26 -16.69 0.32
C ILE A 274 -17.22 -16.20 -1.13
N SER A 275 -17.23 -14.89 -1.30
CA SER A 275 -16.97 -14.24 -2.59
C SER A 275 -15.56 -13.66 -2.61
N VAL A 276 -14.94 -13.63 -3.78
CA VAL A 276 -13.61 -13.07 -3.98
C VAL A 276 -13.68 -11.80 -4.83
N TYR A 277 -12.89 -10.80 -4.44
CA TYR A 277 -12.85 -9.48 -5.04
C TYR A 277 -11.38 -9.13 -5.38
N PRO A 278 -10.93 -9.42 -6.61
CA PRO A 278 -9.63 -8.95 -7.07
C PRO A 278 -9.63 -7.44 -7.26
N TYR A 279 -8.62 -6.74 -6.73
CA TYR A 279 -8.46 -5.30 -6.92
C TYR A 279 -6.99 -4.94 -7.13
N THR A 280 -6.72 -3.90 -7.91
CA THR A 280 -5.36 -3.42 -8.09
C THR A 280 -4.88 -2.61 -6.88
N GLU A 281 -3.60 -2.70 -6.59
CA GLU A 281 -2.93 -1.80 -5.65
C GLU A 281 -2.08 -0.75 -6.39
N ASN A 282 -2.19 -0.67 -7.73
CA ASN A 282 -1.32 0.16 -8.56
C ASN A 282 0.16 -0.14 -8.28
N ARG A 283 0.45 -1.43 -8.02
CA ARG A 283 1.78 -1.90 -7.67
C ARG A 283 2.52 -2.40 -8.90
N ILE A 284 3.59 -1.73 -9.26
CA ILE A 284 4.49 -2.21 -10.31
C ILE A 284 5.54 -3.15 -9.70
N GLY A 285 5.42 -4.44 -10.02
CA GLY A 285 6.50 -5.42 -9.84
C GLY A 285 7.43 -5.38 -11.03
N TYR A 286 8.73 -5.31 -10.80
CA TYR A 286 9.72 -5.06 -11.85
C TYR A 286 11.04 -5.80 -11.66
N LEU A 287 11.78 -5.94 -12.76
CA LEU A 287 13.20 -6.23 -12.75
C LEU A 287 13.96 -4.90 -12.88
N GLY A 288 14.80 -4.58 -11.92
CA GLY A 288 15.69 -3.43 -11.95
C GLY A 288 17.09 -3.81 -12.42
N LEU A 289 17.71 -2.91 -13.17
CA LEU A 289 19.07 -3.06 -13.69
C LEU A 289 19.97 -1.99 -13.07
N ASN A 290 21.04 -2.41 -12.41
CA ASN A 290 21.98 -1.51 -11.74
C ASN A 290 22.99 -0.94 -12.75
N THR A 291 22.87 0.33 -13.08
CA THR A 291 23.71 0.99 -14.11
C THR A 291 25.17 1.22 -13.65
N HIS A 292 25.44 1.20 -12.35
CA HIS A 292 26.83 1.27 -11.83
C HIS A 292 27.58 -0.06 -11.95
N SER A 293 26.88 -1.16 -12.21
CA SER A 293 27.52 -2.43 -12.50
C SER A 293 28.30 -2.37 -13.81
N ASP A 294 29.58 -2.71 -13.80
CA ASP A 294 30.44 -2.71 -15.01
C ASP A 294 29.79 -3.48 -16.17
N ALA A 295 29.06 -4.55 -15.86
CA ALA A 295 28.40 -5.40 -16.85
C ALA A 295 27.18 -4.73 -17.51
N LEU A 296 26.61 -3.70 -16.90
CA LEU A 296 25.34 -3.05 -17.31
C LEU A 296 25.49 -1.55 -17.64
N GLN A 297 26.72 -1.03 -17.75
CA GLN A 297 26.93 0.38 -18.12
C GLN A 297 26.47 0.68 -19.54
N ASP A 298 26.70 -0.25 -20.49
CA ASP A 298 26.24 -0.09 -21.87
C ASP A 298 24.74 -0.34 -21.98
N VAL A 299 23.99 0.64 -22.47
CA VAL A 299 22.55 0.55 -22.68
C VAL A 299 22.14 -0.62 -23.58
N LYS A 300 22.95 -0.96 -24.60
CA LYS A 300 22.69 -2.11 -25.47
C LYS A 300 22.70 -3.43 -24.71
N VAL A 301 23.56 -3.56 -23.71
CA VAL A 301 23.59 -4.75 -22.85
C VAL A 301 22.33 -4.80 -22.00
N ARG A 302 21.89 -3.66 -21.44
CA ARG A 302 20.64 -3.61 -20.70
C ARG A 302 19.43 -3.95 -21.58
N GLN A 303 19.34 -3.34 -22.76
CA GLN A 303 18.30 -3.66 -23.75
C GLN A 303 18.32 -5.16 -24.15
N ALA A 304 19.49 -5.75 -24.32
CA ALA A 304 19.61 -7.17 -24.63
C ALA A 304 19.03 -8.06 -23.52
N VAL A 305 19.25 -7.69 -22.25
CA VAL A 305 18.63 -8.39 -21.11
C VAL A 305 17.11 -8.30 -21.21
N LEU A 306 16.55 -7.13 -21.51
CA LEU A 306 15.10 -6.94 -21.57
C LEU A 306 14.45 -7.68 -22.75
N PHE A 307 15.03 -7.63 -23.97
CA PHE A 307 14.55 -8.38 -25.13
C PHE A 307 14.61 -9.90 -24.97
N ALA A 308 15.43 -10.41 -24.06
CA ALA A 308 15.52 -11.85 -23.80
C ALA A 308 14.39 -12.37 -22.88
N LEU A 309 13.56 -11.50 -22.30
CA LEU A 309 12.53 -11.86 -21.32
C LEU A 309 11.13 -11.95 -21.96
N ASN A 310 10.32 -12.84 -21.40
CA ASN A 310 8.92 -13.02 -21.76
C ASN A 310 8.04 -12.73 -20.54
N LYS A 311 7.40 -11.56 -20.53
CA LYS A 311 6.54 -11.11 -19.42
C LYS A 311 5.35 -12.03 -19.19
N ASP A 312 4.71 -12.49 -20.27
CA ASP A 312 3.50 -13.32 -20.16
C ASP A 312 3.80 -14.64 -19.46
N GLU A 313 4.94 -15.27 -19.79
CA GLU A 313 5.39 -16.48 -19.09
C GLU A 313 5.72 -16.20 -17.62
N LEU A 314 6.34 -15.05 -17.31
CA LEU A 314 6.66 -14.66 -15.93
C LEU A 314 5.39 -14.45 -15.12
N ASN A 315 4.40 -13.76 -15.69
CA ASN A 315 3.15 -13.45 -15.01
C ASN A 315 2.24 -14.68 -14.87
N GLN A 316 2.07 -15.45 -15.95
CA GLN A 316 1.27 -16.67 -15.93
C GLN A 316 1.78 -17.67 -14.90
N ALA A 317 3.10 -17.83 -14.78
CA ALA A 317 3.67 -18.77 -13.83
C ALA A 317 3.55 -18.29 -12.37
N ALA A 318 3.63 -16.97 -12.12
CA ALA A 318 3.62 -16.43 -10.78
C ALA A 318 2.20 -16.15 -10.24
N TYR A 319 1.26 -15.81 -11.12
CA TYR A 319 -0.08 -15.33 -10.74
C TYR A 319 -1.24 -16.19 -11.28
N LEU A 320 -0.97 -17.22 -12.07
CA LEU A 320 -1.85 -18.28 -12.56
C LEU A 320 -2.89 -17.85 -13.60
N ASP A 321 -3.64 -16.78 -13.38
CA ASP A 321 -4.75 -16.33 -14.23
C ASP A 321 -4.66 -14.82 -14.49
N GLU A 322 -5.02 -14.39 -15.72
CA GLU A 322 -5.04 -12.99 -16.15
C GLU A 322 -6.02 -12.13 -15.34
N ASP A 323 -6.99 -12.74 -14.67
CA ASP A 323 -7.89 -12.02 -13.76
C ASP A 323 -7.16 -11.43 -12.54
N TYR A 324 -5.95 -11.95 -12.22
CA TYR A 324 -5.19 -11.59 -11.01
C TYR A 324 -3.98 -10.70 -11.27
N TYR A 325 -3.76 -10.27 -12.51
CA TYR A 325 -2.69 -9.33 -12.84
C TYR A 325 -3.00 -8.52 -14.10
N ALA A 326 -2.27 -7.42 -14.29
CA ALA A 326 -2.13 -6.74 -15.56
C ALA A 326 -0.65 -6.68 -15.95
N THR A 327 -0.35 -6.56 -17.23
CA THR A 327 1.02 -6.48 -17.76
C THR A 327 1.35 -5.03 -18.11
N PRO A 328 2.15 -4.31 -17.28
CA PRO A 328 2.56 -2.94 -17.54
C PRO A 328 3.68 -2.87 -18.58
N TYR A 329 3.74 -1.77 -19.32
CA TYR A 329 4.84 -1.45 -20.23
C TYR A 329 5.61 -0.20 -19.82
N SER A 330 4.99 0.68 -19.05
CA SER A 330 5.59 1.86 -18.44
C SER A 330 5.97 1.61 -16.98
N PHE A 331 6.76 2.52 -16.41
CA PHE A 331 6.99 2.57 -14.98
C PHE A 331 5.74 3.02 -14.20
N LEU A 332 4.76 3.61 -14.87
CA LEU A 332 3.46 3.96 -14.28
C LEU A 332 2.51 2.75 -14.29
N PRO A 333 1.65 2.61 -13.28
CA PRO A 333 0.61 1.59 -13.28
C PRO A 333 -0.39 1.78 -14.43
N PRO A 334 -1.01 0.69 -14.93
CA PRO A 334 -1.97 0.78 -16.04
C PRO A 334 -3.16 1.72 -15.81
N ASN A 335 -3.53 1.97 -14.54
CA ASN A 335 -4.63 2.88 -14.18
C ASN A 335 -4.16 4.31 -13.91
N ASN A 336 -2.86 4.61 -14.06
CA ASN A 336 -2.38 5.98 -13.85
C ASN A 336 -2.90 6.91 -14.95
N PRO A 337 -3.44 8.10 -14.62
CA PRO A 337 -4.00 9.02 -15.60
C PRO A 337 -3.00 9.52 -16.65
N TYR A 338 -1.70 9.44 -16.37
CA TYR A 338 -0.61 9.85 -17.27
C TYR A 338 0.08 8.66 -17.98
N VAL A 339 -0.43 7.43 -17.84
CA VAL A 339 0.22 6.29 -18.46
C VAL A 339 0.09 6.32 -19.98
N THR A 340 1.19 6.06 -20.68
CA THR A 340 1.18 5.82 -22.13
C THR A 340 1.67 4.41 -22.44
N GLU A 341 1.14 3.82 -23.49
CA GLU A 341 1.64 2.57 -24.08
C GLU A 341 2.60 2.81 -25.27
N ASP A 342 2.81 4.07 -25.63
CA ASP A 342 3.71 4.43 -26.75
C ASP A 342 5.15 4.53 -26.26
N VAL A 343 5.67 3.42 -25.73
CA VAL A 343 7.03 3.25 -25.24
C VAL A 343 7.65 1.99 -25.84
N GLU A 344 8.99 1.86 -25.80
CA GLU A 344 9.64 0.59 -26.17
C GLU A 344 9.21 -0.53 -25.21
N LYS A 345 8.43 -1.49 -25.74
CA LYS A 345 7.81 -2.57 -24.94
C LYS A 345 8.76 -3.73 -24.64
N TYR A 346 9.90 -3.80 -25.29
CA TYR A 346 10.85 -4.92 -25.18
C TYR A 346 10.17 -6.27 -25.37
N GLU A 347 9.39 -6.38 -26.45
CA GLU A 347 8.79 -7.67 -26.82
C GLU A 347 9.85 -8.73 -26.98
N THR A 348 9.58 -9.94 -26.49
CA THR A 348 10.53 -11.05 -26.46
C THR A 348 11.17 -11.31 -27.80
N ASN A 349 12.49 -11.14 -27.91
CA ASN A 349 13.26 -11.34 -29.11
C ASN A 349 14.71 -11.76 -28.81
N ALA A 350 14.90 -13.05 -28.62
CA ALA A 350 16.23 -13.62 -28.30
C ALA A 350 17.30 -13.35 -29.35
N GLU A 351 16.93 -13.23 -30.63
CA GLU A 351 17.91 -12.92 -31.70
C GLU A 351 18.34 -11.45 -31.62
N LYS A 352 17.39 -10.53 -31.35
CA LYS A 352 17.70 -9.11 -31.11
C LYS A 352 18.59 -8.93 -29.88
N ALA A 353 18.34 -9.69 -28.81
CA ALA A 353 19.20 -9.71 -27.63
C ALA A 353 20.65 -10.08 -27.97
N LYS A 354 20.85 -11.15 -28.76
CA LYS A 354 22.17 -11.59 -29.21
C LYS A 354 22.86 -10.56 -30.12
N GLU A 355 22.10 -9.94 -31.03
CA GLU A 355 22.63 -8.87 -31.91
C GLU A 355 23.17 -7.70 -31.08
N LEU A 356 22.38 -7.23 -30.07
CA LEU A 356 22.78 -6.13 -29.20
C LEU A 356 24.02 -6.45 -28.36
N LEU A 357 24.14 -7.68 -27.84
CA LEU A 357 25.36 -8.13 -27.15
C LEU A 357 26.58 -8.14 -28.09
N GLN A 358 26.41 -8.58 -29.32
CA GLN A 358 27.49 -8.54 -30.32
C GLN A 358 27.91 -7.11 -30.68
N GLU A 359 26.94 -6.20 -30.85
CA GLU A 359 27.20 -4.77 -31.08
C GLU A 359 27.92 -4.11 -29.91
N ALA A 360 27.61 -4.51 -28.68
CA ALA A 360 28.29 -4.07 -27.46
C ALA A 360 29.66 -4.75 -27.26
N GLY A 361 30.03 -5.74 -28.12
CA GLY A 361 31.29 -6.48 -28.01
C GLY A 361 31.32 -7.46 -26.84
N VAL A 362 30.18 -7.87 -26.32
CA VAL A 362 30.05 -8.78 -25.17
C VAL A 362 29.80 -10.21 -25.66
N THR A 363 30.67 -11.15 -25.26
CA THR A 363 30.59 -12.57 -25.67
C THR A 363 30.18 -13.49 -24.51
N ASP A 364 30.54 -13.14 -23.27
CA ASP A 364 30.31 -13.96 -22.06
C ASP A 364 29.77 -13.10 -20.96
N LEU A 365 28.44 -12.82 -20.99
CA LEU A 365 27.76 -12.02 -19.96
C LEU A 365 27.39 -12.91 -18.79
N SER A 366 27.87 -12.54 -17.59
CA SER A 366 27.50 -13.17 -16.32
C SER A 366 26.97 -12.13 -15.37
N LEU A 367 25.76 -12.33 -14.87
CA LEU A 367 25.03 -11.43 -13.98
C LEU A 367 24.61 -12.16 -12.70
N ASN A 368 24.32 -11.43 -11.65
CA ASN A 368 23.60 -11.94 -10.50
C ASN A 368 22.25 -11.24 -10.37
N LEU A 369 21.24 -11.97 -9.88
CA LEU A 369 19.88 -11.51 -9.68
C LEU A 369 19.49 -11.65 -8.21
N ALA A 370 19.28 -10.52 -7.54
CA ALA A 370 18.77 -10.48 -6.17
C ALA A 370 17.24 -10.51 -6.16
N PHE A 371 16.65 -11.23 -5.22
CA PHE A 371 15.20 -11.31 -5.05
C PHE A 371 14.83 -11.67 -3.61
N ASN A 372 13.65 -11.26 -3.17
CA ASN A 372 13.10 -11.64 -1.87
C ASN A 372 12.68 -13.12 -1.89
N SER A 373 13.45 -13.98 -1.19
CA SER A 373 13.22 -15.42 -1.16
C SER A 373 12.00 -15.84 -0.32
N THR A 374 11.40 -14.91 0.44
CA THR A 374 10.15 -15.16 1.18
C THR A 374 8.90 -14.83 0.35
N ASP A 375 9.09 -14.23 -0.84
CA ASP A 375 8.02 -13.97 -1.80
C ASP A 375 7.98 -15.11 -2.85
N PRO A 376 6.91 -15.93 -2.86
CA PRO A 376 6.80 -17.05 -3.82
C PRO A 376 6.78 -16.58 -5.27
N ALA A 377 6.12 -15.46 -5.59
CA ALA A 377 6.05 -14.93 -6.94
C ALA A 377 7.44 -14.50 -7.45
N GLN A 378 8.21 -13.78 -6.62
CA GLN A 378 9.58 -13.41 -6.98
C GLN A 378 10.49 -14.63 -7.14
N THR A 379 10.32 -15.68 -6.36
CA THR A 379 11.09 -16.93 -6.49
C THR A 379 10.83 -17.62 -7.82
N ILE A 380 9.57 -17.68 -8.25
CA ILE A 380 9.17 -18.21 -9.56
C ILE A 380 9.74 -17.34 -10.68
N GLN A 381 9.52 -16.03 -10.62
CA GLN A 381 10.01 -15.08 -11.62
C GLN A 381 11.55 -15.12 -11.75
N ALA A 382 12.28 -15.13 -10.63
CA ALA A 382 13.76 -15.21 -10.66
C ALA A 382 14.26 -16.47 -11.37
N THR A 383 13.62 -17.61 -11.12
CA THR A 383 13.97 -18.89 -11.76
C THR A 383 13.69 -18.86 -13.26
N LEU A 384 12.57 -18.30 -13.69
CA LEU A 384 12.23 -18.17 -15.12
C LEU A 384 13.12 -17.15 -15.82
N ILE A 385 13.41 -16.00 -15.21
CA ILE A 385 14.34 -15.01 -15.72
C ILE A 385 15.71 -15.65 -15.96
N GLN A 386 16.23 -16.43 -15.00
CA GLN A 386 17.48 -17.16 -15.19
C GLN A 386 17.42 -18.09 -16.41
N GLN A 387 16.33 -18.82 -16.60
CA GLN A 387 16.16 -19.75 -17.72
C GLN A 387 16.06 -19.02 -19.06
N GLN A 388 15.29 -17.94 -19.13
CA GLN A 388 15.09 -17.15 -20.34
C GLN A 388 16.41 -16.46 -20.76
N LEU A 389 17.13 -15.84 -19.82
CA LEU A 389 18.43 -15.23 -20.08
C LEU A 389 19.48 -16.24 -20.52
N GLN A 390 19.47 -17.45 -19.97
CA GLN A 390 20.33 -18.54 -20.41
C GLN A 390 20.12 -18.92 -21.89
N GLN A 391 18.87 -18.85 -22.39
CA GLN A 391 18.59 -19.12 -23.83
C GLN A 391 19.17 -18.04 -24.75
N ALA A 392 19.31 -16.82 -24.25
CA ALA A 392 19.99 -15.73 -24.95
C ALA A 392 21.53 -15.77 -24.80
N GLY A 393 22.09 -16.73 -24.04
CA GLY A 393 23.51 -16.87 -23.79
C GLY A 393 24.02 -16.04 -22.60
N ILE A 394 23.12 -15.53 -21.75
CA ILE A 394 23.46 -14.77 -20.56
C ILE A 394 23.39 -15.69 -19.32
N THR A 395 24.49 -15.79 -18.59
CA THR A 395 24.54 -16.60 -17.36
C THR A 395 24.05 -15.77 -16.16
N VAL A 396 23.12 -16.32 -15.38
CA VAL A 396 22.59 -15.64 -14.19
C VAL A 396 22.78 -16.49 -12.95
N THR A 397 23.33 -15.90 -11.89
CA THR A 397 23.39 -16.49 -10.55
C THR A 397 22.25 -15.90 -9.69
N LEU A 398 21.44 -16.76 -9.10
CA LEU A 398 20.33 -16.34 -8.22
C LEU A 398 20.83 -16.06 -6.80
N GLU A 399 20.49 -14.90 -6.27
CA GLU A 399 20.82 -14.47 -4.91
C GLU A 399 19.54 -14.14 -4.11
N GLY A 400 18.84 -15.20 -3.65
CA GLY A 400 17.68 -15.06 -2.79
C GLY A 400 18.07 -14.63 -1.38
N GLY A 401 17.33 -13.66 -0.82
CA GLY A 401 17.60 -13.13 0.50
C GLY A 401 16.40 -12.42 1.13
N ASP A 402 16.65 -11.75 2.24
CA ASP A 402 15.68 -10.84 2.87
C ASP A 402 15.54 -9.56 2.04
N GLY A 403 14.31 -9.19 1.72
CA GLY A 403 14.03 -8.02 0.86
C GLY A 403 14.57 -6.72 1.44
N THR A 404 14.41 -6.48 2.75
CA THR A 404 14.90 -5.27 3.40
C THR A 404 16.43 -5.16 3.32
N ALA A 405 17.13 -6.28 3.49
CA ALA A 405 18.60 -6.33 3.39
C ALA A 405 19.07 -6.06 1.95
N ILE A 406 18.36 -6.58 0.94
CA ILE A 406 18.66 -6.34 -0.48
C ILE A 406 18.53 -4.84 -0.79
N PHE A 407 17.40 -4.22 -0.48
CA PHE A 407 17.17 -2.80 -0.77
C PHE A 407 18.06 -1.87 0.08
N THR A 408 18.41 -2.26 1.30
CA THR A 408 19.42 -1.54 2.11
C THR A 408 20.79 -1.55 1.41
N GLU A 409 21.17 -2.65 0.77
CA GLU A 409 22.41 -2.72 -0.02
C GLU A 409 22.32 -1.86 -1.28
N LEU A 410 21.22 -1.94 -2.04
CA LEU A 410 21.00 -1.16 -3.27
C LEU A 410 20.97 0.37 -3.04
N LYS A 411 20.56 0.81 -1.84
CA LYS A 411 20.59 2.23 -1.45
C LYS A 411 21.99 2.79 -1.19
N LYS A 412 22.98 1.93 -1.01
CA LYS A 412 24.34 2.44 -0.76
C LYS A 412 24.86 3.12 -2.02
N PRO A 413 25.43 4.33 -1.88
CA PRO A 413 26.05 4.99 -3.02
C PRO A 413 27.10 4.07 -3.69
N ASP A 414 27.09 4.03 -5.01
CA ASP A 414 28.02 3.24 -5.82
C ASP A 414 28.00 1.71 -5.56
N SER A 415 26.91 1.17 -5.02
CA SER A 415 26.78 -0.27 -4.82
C SER A 415 26.73 -0.99 -6.16
N THR A 416 27.65 -1.95 -6.36
CA THR A 416 27.72 -2.83 -7.54
C THR A 416 27.49 -4.30 -7.19
N LYS A 417 27.01 -4.56 -5.96
CA LYS A 417 26.85 -5.93 -5.46
C LYS A 417 25.88 -6.76 -6.29
N TYR A 418 24.75 -6.16 -6.67
CA TYR A 418 23.73 -6.80 -7.48
C TYR A 418 23.64 -6.14 -8.85
N ASN A 419 23.67 -6.96 -9.92
CA ASN A 419 23.49 -6.48 -11.28
C ASN A 419 22.01 -6.28 -11.58
N LEU A 420 21.21 -7.30 -11.25
CA LEU A 420 19.78 -7.35 -11.42
C LEU A 420 19.09 -7.53 -10.05
N PHE A 421 17.89 -7.01 -9.93
CA PHE A 421 17.10 -7.22 -8.72
C PHE A 421 15.59 -7.18 -9.02
N LEU A 422 14.82 -8.05 -8.36
CA LEU A 422 13.36 -7.96 -8.36
C LEU A 422 12.89 -7.03 -7.27
N GLY A 423 11.97 -6.15 -7.64
CA GLY A 423 11.38 -5.18 -6.73
C GLY A 423 9.91 -4.92 -7.03
N GLY A 424 9.36 -3.99 -6.29
CA GLY A 424 8.02 -3.48 -6.54
C GLY A 424 7.80 -2.21 -5.73
N TYR A 425 7.00 -1.30 -6.27
CA TYR A 425 6.62 -0.07 -5.61
C TYR A 425 5.12 0.19 -5.76
N ILE A 426 4.58 0.87 -4.79
CA ILE A 426 3.29 1.53 -4.84
C ILE A 426 3.60 3.00 -4.60
N MET A 427 3.32 3.84 -5.59
CA MET A 427 3.45 5.28 -5.49
C MET A 427 2.06 5.90 -5.66
N GLY A 428 1.93 7.17 -5.40
CA GLY A 428 0.67 7.87 -5.65
C GLY A 428 0.34 7.97 -7.15
N ASN A 429 -0.80 8.56 -7.47
CA ASN A 429 -1.25 8.71 -8.86
C ASN A 429 -0.56 9.87 -9.60
N ASP A 430 0.07 10.80 -8.91
CA ASP A 430 0.86 11.83 -9.55
C ASP A 430 2.26 11.30 -9.89
N PRO A 431 2.69 11.35 -11.17
CA PRO A 431 4.00 10.82 -11.58
C PRO A 431 5.19 11.54 -10.93
N ASP A 432 5.04 12.77 -10.44
CA ASP A 432 6.08 13.49 -9.71
C ASP A 432 6.60 12.72 -8.49
N LEU A 433 5.74 11.95 -7.83
CA LEU A 433 6.11 11.10 -6.70
C LEU A 433 7.15 10.01 -7.03
N TYR A 434 7.28 9.67 -8.31
CA TYR A 434 8.23 8.67 -8.80
C TYR A 434 9.66 9.23 -8.97
N GLY A 435 9.86 10.55 -8.87
CA GLY A 435 11.16 11.19 -8.93
C GLY A 435 12.16 10.58 -7.95
N SER A 436 11.72 10.22 -6.75
CA SER A 436 12.56 9.54 -5.75
C SER A 436 13.18 8.21 -6.24
N LEU A 437 12.55 7.54 -7.22
CA LEU A 437 13.02 6.29 -7.82
C LEU A 437 13.99 6.51 -8.98
N PHE A 438 13.77 7.56 -9.79
CA PHE A 438 14.42 7.71 -11.10
C PHE A 438 15.36 8.90 -11.21
N GLU A 439 15.18 9.95 -10.40
CA GLU A 439 16.07 11.11 -10.43
C GLU A 439 17.45 10.81 -9.87
N THR A 440 18.45 11.52 -10.37
CA THR A 440 19.82 11.46 -9.87
C THR A 440 19.88 11.80 -8.39
N GLY A 441 20.35 10.85 -7.58
CA GLY A 441 20.42 10.99 -6.12
C GLY A 441 19.09 10.83 -5.39
N GLY A 442 18.03 10.40 -6.08
CA GLY A 442 16.75 10.08 -5.47
C GLY A 442 16.89 9.06 -4.33
N SER A 443 16.11 9.23 -3.27
CA SER A 443 16.23 8.44 -2.03
C SER A 443 15.96 6.94 -2.20
N ALA A 444 15.31 6.57 -3.29
CA ALA A 444 14.99 5.22 -3.71
C ALA A 444 15.49 4.88 -5.13
N ASN A 445 16.48 5.61 -5.64
CA ASN A 445 17.11 5.30 -6.92
C ASN A 445 18.00 4.04 -6.80
N TYR A 446 17.35 2.89 -6.74
CA TYR A 446 17.99 1.57 -6.66
C TYR A 446 18.72 1.17 -7.94
N PHE A 447 18.36 1.80 -9.06
CA PHE A 447 18.96 1.57 -10.38
C PHE A 447 20.32 2.22 -10.50
N GLN A 448 20.67 3.13 -9.58
CA GLN A 448 21.88 3.97 -9.61
C GLN A 448 21.98 4.77 -10.92
N SER A 449 20.82 5.16 -11.46
CA SER A 449 20.72 5.94 -12.69
C SER A 449 21.15 7.38 -12.47
N ASN A 450 21.83 7.96 -13.48
CA ASN A 450 22.26 9.35 -13.54
C ASN A 450 21.92 9.89 -14.94
N SER A 451 20.67 10.24 -15.19
CA SER A 451 20.20 10.72 -16.49
C SER A 451 19.74 12.17 -16.39
N GLU A 452 20.52 13.07 -16.97
CA GLU A 452 20.16 14.50 -17.07
C GLU A 452 18.83 14.71 -17.82
N THR A 453 18.49 13.82 -18.74
CA THR A 453 17.23 13.86 -19.48
C THR A 453 16.05 13.56 -18.55
N ILE A 454 16.14 12.51 -17.76
CA ILE A 454 15.11 12.11 -16.79
C ILE A 454 14.94 13.20 -15.74
N ASP A 455 16.03 13.70 -15.15
CA ASP A 455 16.02 14.77 -14.15
C ASP A 455 15.33 16.04 -14.68
N ASN A 456 15.66 16.44 -15.92
CA ASN A 456 15.06 17.62 -16.54
C ASN A 456 13.56 17.45 -16.83
N LEU A 457 13.12 16.26 -17.22
CA LEU A 457 11.71 15.98 -17.50
C LEU A 457 10.88 16.01 -16.22
N PHE A 458 11.35 15.41 -15.13
CA PHE A 458 10.71 15.53 -13.81
C PHE A 458 10.62 17.00 -13.38
N ALA A 459 11.73 17.73 -13.42
CA ALA A 459 11.76 19.13 -13.00
C ALA A 459 10.80 20.03 -13.81
N GLN A 460 10.64 19.76 -15.12
CA GLN A 460 9.70 20.52 -15.95
C GLN A 460 8.24 20.15 -15.66
N ALA A 461 7.94 18.84 -15.52
CA ALA A 461 6.58 18.37 -15.27
C ALA A 461 6.06 18.77 -13.89
N ALA A 462 6.93 18.84 -12.87
CA ALA A 462 6.56 19.25 -11.51
C ALA A 462 5.94 20.65 -11.45
N VAL A 463 6.36 21.57 -12.33
CA VAL A 463 5.93 22.99 -12.35
C VAL A 463 4.99 23.33 -13.50
N GLU A 464 4.73 22.41 -14.44
CA GLU A 464 3.82 22.64 -15.56
C GLU A 464 2.36 22.52 -15.10
N LEU A 465 1.61 23.62 -15.21
CA LEU A 465 0.21 23.71 -14.78
C LEU A 465 -0.80 23.44 -15.90
N ASP A 466 -0.37 23.48 -17.15
CA ASP A 466 -1.20 23.11 -18.30
C ASP A 466 -1.22 21.58 -18.42
N THR A 467 -2.38 20.98 -18.22
CA THR A 467 -2.54 19.52 -18.17
C THR A 467 -2.04 18.83 -19.43
N ASP A 468 -2.36 19.36 -20.63
CA ASP A 468 -1.97 18.74 -21.91
C ASP A 468 -0.44 18.76 -22.09
N LYS A 469 0.21 19.84 -21.66
CA LYS A 469 1.68 19.92 -21.72
C LYS A 469 2.35 19.04 -20.68
N ARG A 470 1.75 18.94 -19.50
CA ARG A 470 2.24 18.07 -18.43
C ARG A 470 2.15 16.60 -18.84
N GLU A 471 1.04 16.21 -19.48
CA GLU A 471 0.87 14.87 -20.06
C GLU A 471 1.98 14.58 -21.08
N ALA A 472 2.24 15.50 -22.02
CA ALA A 472 3.31 15.33 -23.01
C ALA A 472 4.72 15.20 -22.37
N LEU A 473 5.00 15.91 -21.27
CA LEU A 473 6.27 15.77 -20.55
C LEU A 473 6.38 14.40 -19.88
N TYR A 474 5.27 13.85 -19.38
CA TYR A 474 5.27 12.49 -18.81
C TYR A 474 5.32 11.40 -19.88
N ASP A 475 4.78 11.63 -21.07
CA ASP A 475 4.99 10.73 -22.21
C ASP A 475 6.46 10.66 -22.60
N ASP A 476 7.12 11.82 -22.73
CA ASP A 476 8.55 11.89 -23.00
C ASP A 476 9.39 11.24 -21.88
N LEU A 477 8.99 11.40 -20.62
CA LEU A 477 9.64 10.78 -19.47
C LEU A 477 9.54 9.25 -19.50
N GLN A 478 8.34 8.71 -19.79
CA GLN A 478 8.12 7.27 -19.90
C GLN A 478 8.98 6.67 -21.02
N GLN A 479 9.06 7.34 -22.17
CA GLN A 479 9.93 6.93 -23.26
C GLN A 479 11.41 7.01 -22.86
N ALA A 480 11.85 8.08 -22.18
CA ALA A 480 13.25 8.25 -21.77
C ALA A 480 13.68 7.14 -20.78
N ILE A 481 12.82 6.79 -19.81
CA ILE A 481 13.09 5.69 -18.87
C ILE A 481 13.14 4.33 -19.60
N ALA A 482 12.24 4.11 -20.57
CA ALA A 482 12.27 2.91 -21.40
C ALA A 482 13.56 2.81 -22.23
N ASP A 483 13.97 3.90 -22.89
CA ASP A 483 15.18 3.96 -23.72
C ASP A 483 16.46 3.69 -22.91
N GLU A 484 16.52 4.17 -21.66
CA GLU A 484 17.60 3.89 -20.72
C GLU A 484 17.65 2.42 -20.28
N ALA A 485 16.58 1.66 -20.44
CA ALA A 485 16.47 0.24 -20.09
C ALA A 485 16.92 -0.07 -18.65
N ILE A 486 16.56 0.79 -17.71
CA ILE A 486 16.96 0.64 -16.29
C ILE A 486 15.94 -0.16 -15.46
N ILE A 487 14.73 -0.25 -15.97
CA ILE A 487 13.61 -0.98 -15.37
C ILE A 487 12.87 -1.79 -16.43
N TYR A 488 12.47 -3.00 -16.07
CA TYR A 488 11.54 -3.81 -16.84
C TYR A 488 10.28 -4.02 -16.00
N PRO A 489 9.23 -3.23 -16.20
CA PRO A 489 7.94 -3.45 -15.53
C PRO A 489 7.42 -4.83 -15.92
N ILE A 490 7.14 -5.70 -14.94
CA ILE A 490 6.70 -7.08 -15.19
C ILE A 490 5.19 -7.19 -14.98
N VAL A 491 4.70 -6.68 -13.86
CA VAL A 491 3.36 -6.98 -13.39
C VAL A 491 2.76 -5.83 -12.57
N ASP A 492 1.48 -5.57 -12.75
CA ASP A 492 0.60 -4.98 -11.74
C ASP A 492 -0.26 -6.12 -11.17
N ASN A 493 0.19 -6.71 -10.05
CA ASN A 493 -0.51 -7.82 -9.45
C ASN A 493 -1.67 -7.34 -8.58
N LYS A 494 -2.85 -7.95 -8.79
CA LYS A 494 -4.01 -7.67 -7.95
C LYS A 494 -3.90 -8.35 -6.60
N LYS A 495 -4.40 -7.70 -5.57
CA LYS A 495 -4.77 -8.35 -4.32
C LYS A 495 -6.15 -8.99 -4.44
N ILE A 496 -6.35 -10.06 -3.72
CA ILE A 496 -7.61 -10.81 -3.73
C ILE A 496 -8.18 -10.76 -2.32
N LEU A 497 -9.24 -9.97 -2.15
CA LEU A 497 -10.00 -9.93 -0.91
C LEU A 497 -11.09 -11.02 -0.96
N ALA A 498 -11.04 -11.98 -0.06
CA ALA A 498 -12.08 -12.97 0.13
C ALA A 498 -12.99 -12.54 1.28
N VAL A 499 -14.31 -12.52 1.04
CA VAL A 499 -15.31 -11.97 1.96
C VAL A 499 -16.46 -12.93 2.14
N ASN A 500 -16.89 -13.14 3.38
CA ASN A 500 -18.07 -13.94 3.71
C ASN A 500 -19.33 -13.28 3.12
N ASN A 501 -20.18 -14.08 2.46
CA ASN A 501 -21.37 -13.62 1.74
C ASN A 501 -22.45 -12.97 2.64
N ARG A 502 -22.30 -13.05 3.98
CA ARG A 502 -23.12 -12.27 4.91
C ARG A 502 -22.82 -10.76 4.85
N ILE A 503 -21.64 -10.38 4.37
CA ILE A 503 -21.26 -8.98 4.18
C ILE A 503 -21.74 -8.53 2.79
N GLY A 504 -22.37 -7.39 2.74
CA GLY A 504 -22.85 -6.75 1.52
C GLY A 504 -22.15 -5.43 1.23
N ASN A 505 -22.36 -4.90 0.02
CA ASN A 505 -21.86 -3.61 -0.44
C ASN A 505 -20.32 -3.50 -0.46
N VAL A 506 -19.61 -4.61 -0.70
CA VAL A 506 -18.14 -4.63 -0.74
C VAL A 506 -17.60 -3.72 -1.84
N GLU A 507 -18.24 -3.72 -3.03
CA GLU A 507 -17.86 -2.85 -4.14
C GLU A 507 -18.15 -1.37 -3.85
N ASP A 508 -19.30 -1.07 -3.21
CA ASP A 508 -19.65 0.31 -2.83
C ASP A 508 -18.73 0.88 -1.74
N ALA A 509 -18.12 0.00 -0.93
CA ALA A 509 -17.12 0.40 0.07
C ALA A 509 -15.78 0.81 -0.55
N GLY A 510 -15.61 0.64 -1.88
CA GLY A 510 -14.43 0.98 -2.66
C GLY A 510 -13.22 0.12 -2.28
N LEU A 511 -12.73 -0.69 -3.22
CA LEU A 511 -11.49 -1.44 -3.00
C LEU A 511 -10.33 -0.68 -3.61
N ILE A 512 -9.49 -0.11 -2.75
CA ILE A 512 -8.43 0.79 -3.13
C ILE A 512 -7.05 0.33 -2.62
N PRO A 513 -5.97 0.81 -3.26
CA PRO A 513 -4.61 0.58 -2.79
C PRO A 513 -4.43 0.94 -1.31
N ILE A 514 -3.52 0.27 -0.64
CA ILE A 514 -3.09 0.49 0.76
C ILE A 514 -4.19 0.22 1.78
N TYR A 515 -5.34 0.86 1.71
CA TYR A 515 -6.41 0.81 2.72
C TYR A 515 -7.26 -0.46 2.65
N THR A 516 -7.32 -1.13 1.51
CA THR A 516 -8.25 -2.20 1.14
C THR A 516 -9.68 -1.68 0.94
N PHE A 517 -10.27 -1.05 1.94
CA PHE A 517 -11.55 -0.35 1.84
C PHE A 517 -11.36 1.16 1.94
N GLU A 518 -11.89 1.90 0.99
CA GLU A 518 -11.95 3.36 1.05
C GLU A 518 -12.85 3.81 2.20
N ASP A 519 -14.07 3.27 2.26
CA ASP A 519 -15.08 3.62 3.26
C ASP A 519 -15.84 2.39 3.79
N MET A 520 -15.36 1.84 4.91
CA MET A 520 -16.03 0.71 5.57
C MET A 520 -17.43 1.04 6.08
N SER A 521 -17.83 2.32 6.17
CA SER A 521 -19.18 2.70 6.62
C SER A 521 -20.27 2.25 5.65
N LYS A 522 -19.92 2.03 4.39
CA LYS A 522 -20.83 1.57 3.34
C LYS A 522 -21.10 0.07 3.40
N LEU A 523 -20.27 -0.70 4.11
CA LEU A 523 -20.50 -2.14 4.29
C LEU A 523 -21.81 -2.42 5.02
N THR A 524 -22.45 -3.53 4.69
CA THR A 524 -23.68 -3.98 5.34
C THR A 524 -23.57 -5.44 5.79
N ILE A 525 -24.39 -5.86 6.76
CA ILE A 525 -24.58 -7.26 7.13
C ILE A 525 -25.97 -7.67 6.69
N LYS A 526 -26.05 -8.76 5.87
CA LYS A 526 -27.31 -9.33 5.33
C LYS A 526 -28.04 -10.16 6.38
#